data_c2644dec0024bd92faf75e372f70a38f
#
_entry.id   c2644dec0024bd92faf75e372f70a38f
#
_cell.length_a   1.000
_cell.length_b   1.000
_cell.length_c   1.000
_cell.angle_alpha   90.00
_cell.angle_beta   90.00
_cell.angle_gamma   90.00
#
_symmetry.space_group_name_H-M   'P 1'
#
loop_
_entity.id
_entity.type
_entity.pdbx_description
1 polymer ?
#
loop_
_entity_poly.entity_id
_entity_poly.type
_entity_poly.pdbx_seq_one_letter_code
_entity_poly.pdbx_strand_id
1 'polypeptide(L)'
;SSAASDVYKRQSPYYYSTYEQYDEVEISDKKKVIVLGSGPIRIGQGIEFDYCSVHCVKSLRNMGIETIIVNNNPETVSTDFDTSDKLYFEPLTEEEVLNIIEKENPDGVILQFGGQTAIKLAKFLHEKNIKILGTDFEDIDVAEDREKFEELLEKLDINRPKGKAIWSVKEGIKEAEKLGYPVLVRPSYVLGGQGMEITYDEAKLSKYLESAFLRDSKNPVLIDKYLTGREIEVDAICDGKDILIPGIMEHLERAGVHSGDSITMYPSQNVTDEIKAKILDYTKKIALELNVLGMVNIQFIEFQNELYVIEVNPRASRTVPYLSLIHIWRCRRLLTC
;
A
#
# COMPACT_ATOMS: atom_id res chain seq x y z
N SER A 1 47.99 -0.34 -25.02
CA SER A 1 46.72 -0.52 -25.77
C SER A 1 45.68 -1.40 -25.02
N SER A 2 46.00 -1.99 -23.88
CA SER A 2 45.03 -2.79 -23.09
C SER A 2 44.11 -1.95 -22.17
N ALA A 3 44.58 -0.82 -21.69
CA ALA A 3 43.78 0.04 -20.78
C ALA A 3 42.63 0.77 -21.45
N ALA A 4 42.67 1.00 -22.75
CA ALA A 4 41.58 1.66 -23.49
C ALA A 4 40.42 0.70 -23.80
N SER A 5 40.67 -0.61 -23.87
CA SER A 5 39.59 -1.59 -24.07
C SER A 5 38.76 -1.87 -22.82
N ASP A 6 39.33 -1.67 -21.63
CA ASP A 6 38.62 -1.90 -20.37
C ASP A 6 37.70 -0.74 -19.99
N VAL A 7 37.95 0.46 -20.51
CA VAL A 7 37.10 1.64 -20.26
C VAL A 7 35.77 1.54 -21.03
N TYR A 8 35.74 0.85 -22.15
CA TYR A 8 34.53 0.64 -22.98
C TYR A 8 33.74 -0.62 -22.64
N LYS A 9 34.24 -1.45 -21.73
CA LYS A 9 33.54 -2.64 -21.24
C LYS A 9 32.77 -2.41 -19.93
N ARG A 10 32.48 -1.17 -19.55
CA ARG A 10 31.54 -0.92 -18.46
C ARG A 10 30.15 -1.20 -19.01
N GLN A 11 29.69 -2.43 -18.84
CA GLN A 11 28.30 -2.80 -18.93
C GLN A 11 27.50 -1.90 -17.99
N SER A 12 26.29 -1.52 -18.38
CA SER A 12 25.38 -0.85 -17.48
C SER A 12 25.16 -1.77 -16.27
N PRO A 13 25.13 -1.23 -15.04
CA PRO A 13 24.98 -2.04 -13.83
C PRO A 13 23.57 -2.59 -13.64
N TYR A 14 22.72 -2.54 -14.66
CA TYR A 14 21.33 -2.97 -14.66
C TYR A 14 20.94 -3.53 -16.03
N TYR A 15 19.94 -4.41 -16.03
CA TYR A 15 19.31 -4.94 -17.22
C TYR A 15 18.14 -4.07 -17.65
N TYR A 16 17.88 -4.02 -18.95
CA TYR A 16 16.76 -3.34 -19.56
C TYR A 16 16.41 -4.00 -20.89
N SER A 17 15.15 -3.88 -21.33
CA SER A 17 14.67 -4.47 -22.57
C SER A 17 15.16 -3.69 -23.79
N THR A 18 15.59 -4.41 -24.82
CA THR A 18 15.97 -3.84 -26.13
C THR A 18 15.35 -4.67 -27.26
N TYR A 19 15.32 -4.11 -28.46
CA TYR A 19 14.93 -4.85 -29.67
C TYR A 19 16.12 -5.54 -30.36
N GLU A 20 17.24 -5.69 -29.66
CA GLU A 20 18.42 -6.35 -30.18
C GLU A 20 18.29 -7.88 -30.15
N GLN A 21 19.12 -8.58 -30.93
CA GLN A 21 19.04 -10.04 -31.03
C GLN A 21 19.81 -10.79 -29.95
N TYR A 22 20.61 -10.09 -29.18
CA TYR A 22 21.49 -10.69 -28.15
C TYR A 22 20.95 -10.37 -26.77
N ASP A 23 20.90 -11.39 -25.92
CA ASP A 23 20.52 -11.29 -24.53
C ASP A 23 21.75 -11.46 -23.65
N GLU A 24 22.04 -10.49 -22.80
CA GLU A 24 23.21 -10.48 -21.92
C GLU A 24 22.90 -11.02 -20.51
N VAL A 25 21.66 -11.41 -20.25
CA VAL A 25 21.23 -11.90 -18.92
C VAL A 25 21.75 -13.31 -18.69
N GLU A 26 22.57 -13.48 -17.67
CA GLU A 26 23.02 -14.79 -17.18
C GLU A 26 22.00 -15.34 -16.17
N ILE A 27 21.38 -16.46 -16.51
CA ILE A 27 20.42 -17.13 -15.62
C ILE A 27 21.14 -18.08 -14.70
N SER A 28 20.90 -17.94 -13.39
CA SER A 28 21.43 -18.84 -12.35
C SER A 28 20.42 -19.94 -12.00
N ASP A 29 20.90 -21.07 -11.49
CA ASP A 29 20.06 -22.15 -10.95
C ASP A 29 19.78 -21.98 -9.44
N LYS A 30 20.15 -20.82 -8.87
CA LYS A 30 19.90 -20.54 -7.45
C LYS A 30 18.43 -20.30 -7.18
N LYS A 31 18.02 -20.57 -5.92
CA LYS A 31 16.74 -20.08 -5.43
C LYS A 31 16.72 -18.57 -5.52
N LYS A 32 15.71 -18.01 -6.18
CA LYS A 32 15.64 -16.57 -6.48
C LYS A 32 14.24 -15.99 -6.29
N VAL A 33 14.19 -14.75 -5.89
CA VAL A 33 12.96 -14.01 -5.64
C VAL A 33 13.00 -12.64 -6.32
N ILE A 34 11.92 -12.29 -6.99
CA ILE A 34 11.72 -10.95 -7.55
C ILE A 34 11.03 -10.07 -6.50
N VAL A 35 11.55 -8.87 -6.28
CA VAL A 35 10.94 -7.82 -5.47
C VAL A 35 10.55 -6.67 -6.40
N LEU A 36 9.25 -6.38 -6.49
CA LEU A 36 8.75 -5.26 -7.28
C LEU A 36 8.86 -3.97 -6.49
N GLY A 37 9.50 -2.97 -7.07
CA GLY A 37 9.63 -1.63 -6.50
C GLY A 37 8.35 -0.80 -6.65
N SER A 38 8.43 0.49 -6.28
CA SER A 38 7.29 1.40 -6.33
C SER A 38 7.13 2.16 -7.64
N GLY A 39 8.11 2.05 -8.54
CA GLY A 39 8.14 2.87 -9.76
C GLY A 39 8.42 4.34 -9.47
N PRO A 40 8.09 5.25 -10.39
CA PRO A 40 8.24 6.69 -10.20
C PRO A 40 7.43 7.20 -9.03
N ILE A 41 7.97 8.18 -8.30
CA ILE A 41 7.26 8.85 -7.20
C ILE A 41 5.97 9.48 -7.75
N ARG A 42 4.86 9.24 -7.07
CA ARG A 42 3.53 9.76 -7.40
C ARG A 42 2.92 10.41 -6.16
N ILE A 43 1.88 11.19 -6.36
CA ILE A 43 1.08 11.72 -5.24
C ILE A 43 0.57 10.54 -4.41
N GLY A 44 0.83 10.58 -3.09
CA GLY A 44 0.47 9.52 -2.16
C GLY A 44 1.44 8.34 -2.09
N GLN A 45 2.53 8.36 -2.85
CA GLN A 45 3.63 7.39 -2.77
C GLN A 45 4.96 8.12 -2.66
N GLY A 46 5.75 7.79 -1.65
CA GLY A 46 7.04 8.37 -1.42
C GLY A 46 8.16 7.33 -1.38
N ILE A 47 9.33 7.76 -0.98
CA ILE A 47 10.56 6.96 -0.88
C ILE A 47 10.49 5.88 0.21
N GLU A 48 9.50 5.94 1.09
CA GLU A 48 9.30 4.98 2.18
C GLU A 48 9.11 3.54 1.70
N PHE A 49 8.51 3.35 0.53
CA PHE A 49 8.36 2.03 -0.09
C PHE A 49 9.70 1.48 -0.57
N ASP A 50 10.59 2.36 -1.03
CA ASP A 50 11.95 1.97 -1.41
C ASP A 50 12.74 1.42 -0.22
N TYR A 51 12.62 2.06 0.95
CA TYR A 51 13.20 1.57 2.20
C TYR A 51 12.77 0.12 2.49
N CYS A 52 11.48 -0.17 2.37
CA CYS A 52 10.94 -1.52 2.61
C CYS A 52 11.50 -2.54 1.60
N SER A 53 11.56 -2.18 0.32
CA SER A 53 12.13 -3.02 -0.75
C SER A 53 13.60 -3.34 -0.50
N VAL A 54 14.41 -2.36 -0.15
CA VAL A 54 15.84 -2.53 0.17
C VAL A 54 16.05 -3.46 1.38
N HIS A 55 15.26 -3.28 2.45
CA HIS A 55 15.36 -4.15 3.62
C HIS A 55 14.89 -5.58 3.35
N CYS A 56 13.86 -5.76 2.51
CA CYS A 56 13.43 -7.07 2.04
C CYS A 56 14.57 -7.78 1.31
N VAL A 57 15.19 -7.13 0.34
CA VAL A 57 16.33 -7.66 -0.42
C VAL A 57 17.49 -8.06 0.51
N LYS A 58 17.87 -7.18 1.45
CA LYS A 58 18.91 -7.50 2.42
C LYS A 58 18.60 -8.75 3.25
N SER A 59 17.33 -8.90 3.66
CA SER A 59 16.88 -10.06 4.43
C SER A 59 16.95 -11.34 3.60
N LEU A 60 16.51 -11.33 2.35
CA LEU A 60 16.56 -12.46 1.42
C LEU A 60 18.01 -12.87 1.13
N ARG A 61 18.91 -11.91 0.88
CA ARG A 61 20.34 -12.18 0.65
C ARG A 61 20.99 -12.83 1.88
N ASN A 62 20.65 -12.38 3.08
CA ASN A 62 21.13 -13.01 4.33
C ASN A 62 20.66 -14.46 4.50
N MET A 63 19.55 -14.83 3.85
CA MET A 63 19.04 -16.20 3.78
C MET A 63 19.66 -17.03 2.64
N GLY A 64 20.57 -16.44 1.86
CA GLY A 64 21.22 -17.10 0.71
C GLY A 64 20.31 -17.19 -0.54
N ILE A 65 19.28 -16.36 -0.63
CA ILE A 65 18.37 -16.28 -1.76
C ILE A 65 18.87 -15.21 -2.72
N GLU A 66 18.99 -15.54 -4.00
CA GLU A 66 19.31 -14.56 -5.05
C GLU A 66 18.14 -13.58 -5.22
N THR A 67 18.46 -12.30 -5.21
CA THR A 67 17.47 -11.23 -5.22
C THR A 67 17.48 -10.48 -6.54
N ILE A 68 16.28 -10.27 -7.07
CA ILE A 68 16.07 -9.52 -8.31
C ILE A 68 15.14 -8.35 -7.99
N ILE A 69 15.55 -7.13 -8.26
CA ILE A 69 14.69 -5.95 -8.19
C ILE A 69 14.23 -5.58 -9.59
N VAL A 70 12.94 -5.25 -9.70
CA VAL A 70 12.36 -4.58 -10.87
C VAL A 70 11.84 -3.23 -10.43
N ASN A 71 12.48 -2.16 -10.89
CA ASN A 71 12.11 -0.79 -10.57
C ASN A 71 12.70 0.18 -11.60
N ASN A 72 12.00 1.27 -11.90
CA ASN A 72 12.44 2.27 -12.87
C ASN A 72 12.54 3.68 -12.31
N ASN A 73 12.75 3.81 -11.01
CA ASN A 73 13.00 5.09 -10.37
C ASN A 73 14.51 5.27 -10.12
N PRO A 74 15.21 6.14 -10.86
CA PRO A 74 16.66 6.30 -10.75
C PRO A 74 17.12 6.97 -9.45
N GLU A 75 16.19 7.54 -8.67
CA GLU A 75 16.50 8.28 -7.44
C GLU A 75 16.22 7.46 -6.17
N THR A 76 16.24 6.13 -6.28
CA THR A 76 15.97 5.23 -5.16
C THR A 76 17.15 4.31 -4.90
N VAL A 77 17.34 3.91 -3.63
CA VAL A 77 18.42 2.99 -3.21
C VAL A 77 18.19 1.58 -3.76
N SER A 78 16.94 1.19 -4.02
CA SER A 78 16.64 -0.11 -4.64
C SER A 78 17.20 -0.24 -6.05
N THR A 79 17.42 0.88 -6.74
CA THR A 79 18.01 0.91 -8.08
C THR A 79 19.52 1.14 -8.07
N ASP A 80 20.16 1.15 -6.90
CA ASP A 80 21.61 1.08 -6.81
C ASP A 80 22.09 -0.33 -7.18
N PHE A 81 23.13 -0.42 -8.00
CA PHE A 81 23.61 -1.66 -8.61
C PHE A 81 24.08 -2.72 -7.61
N ASP A 82 24.39 -2.35 -6.39
CA ASP A 82 24.88 -3.22 -5.32
C ASP A 82 23.80 -3.62 -4.31
N THR A 83 22.60 -3.10 -4.43
CA THR A 83 21.49 -3.40 -3.52
C THR A 83 20.98 -4.83 -3.69
N SER A 84 20.71 -5.26 -4.93
CA SER A 84 20.28 -6.62 -5.27
C SER A 84 21.36 -7.38 -6.05
N ASP A 85 21.15 -8.67 -6.25
CA ASP A 85 22.05 -9.47 -7.10
C ASP A 85 21.83 -9.15 -8.59
N LYS A 86 20.58 -8.81 -8.95
CA LYS A 86 20.20 -8.32 -10.28
C LYS A 86 19.22 -7.17 -10.18
N LEU A 87 19.39 -6.16 -11.01
CA LEU A 87 18.49 -5.04 -11.18
C LEU A 87 17.97 -5.00 -12.61
N TYR A 88 16.67 -5.06 -12.77
CA TYR A 88 15.96 -4.74 -14.02
C TYR A 88 15.39 -3.33 -13.92
N PHE A 89 15.95 -2.44 -14.71
CA PHE A 89 15.49 -1.06 -14.77
C PHE A 89 14.38 -0.92 -15.81
N GLU A 90 13.19 -1.42 -15.43
CA GLU A 90 12.02 -1.55 -16.29
C GLU A 90 10.76 -0.99 -15.65
N PRO A 91 9.80 -0.50 -16.44
CA PRO A 91 8.49 -0.13 -15.95
C PRO A 91 7.79 -1.29 -15.26
N LEU A 92 6.98 -0.98 -14.24
CA LEU A 92 6.17 -1.95 -13.53
C LEU A 92 4.83 -2.15 -14.26
N THR A 93 4.91 -2.63 -15.50
CA THR A 93 3.74 -3.00 -16.31
C THR A 93 3.62 -4.52 -16.40
N GLU A 94 2.47 -5.00 -16.83
CA GLU A 94 2.21 -6.44 -16.97
C GLU A 94 3.17 -7.12 -17.94
N GLU A 95 3.47 -6.45 -19.06
CA GLU A 95 4.32 -6.99 -20.14
C GLU A 95 5.77 -7.13 -19.67
N GLU A 96 6.39 -6.06 -19.19
CA GLU A 96 7.79 -6.06 -18.78
C GLU A 96 8.02 -6.99 -17.58
N VAL A 97 7.13 -6.96 -16.60
CA VAL A 97 7.24 -7.85 -15.43
C VAL A 97 7.10 -9.31 -15.83
N LEU A 98 6.18 -9.65 -16.75
CA LEU A 98 6.03 -11.02 -17.23
C LEU A 98 7.27 -11.50 -17.98
N ASN A 99 7.82 -10.70 -18.88
CA ASN A 99 9.03 -11.02 -19.63
C ASN A 99 10.21 -11.34 -18.71
N ILE A 100 10.38 -10.55 -17.64
CA ILE A 100 11.42 -10.79 -16.63
C ILE A 100 11.15 -12.09 -15.86
N ILE A 101 9.91 -12.35 -15.46
CA ILE A 101 9.53 -13.57 -14.75
C ILE A 101 9.77 -14.82 -15.61
N GLU A 102 9.36 -14.80 -16.85
CA GLU A 102 9.57 -15.91 -17.79
C GLU A 102 11.06 -16.15 -18.05
N LYS A 103 11.86 -15.09 -18.11
CA LYS A 103 13.29 -15.17 -18.31
C LYS A 103 14.02 -15.72 -17.09
N GLU A 104 13.74 -15.19 -15.90
CA GLU A 104 14.44 -15.53 -14.66
C GLU A 104 13.91 -16.79 -13.98
N ASN A 105 12.63 -17.13 -14.21
CA ASN A 105 11.93 -18.25 -13.57
C ASN A 105 12.10 -18.27 -12.03
N PRO A 106 11.63 -17.24 -11.30
CA PRO A 106 11.82 -17.10 -9.87
C PRO A 106 10.96 -18.08 -9.08
N ASP A 107 11.34 -18.36 -7.84
CA ASP A 107 10.53 -19.12 -6.86
C ASP A 107 9.26 -18.35 -6.44
N GLY A 108 9.21 -17.04 -6.67
CA GLY A 108 8.06 -16.19 -6.44
C GLY A 108 8.38 -14.70 -6.51
N VAL A 109 7.31 -13.89 -6.41
CA VAL A 109 7.34 -12.43 -6.55
C VAL A 109 6.78 -11.78 -5.30
N ILE A 110 7.45 -10.75 -4.78
CA ILE A 110 7.01 -9.95 -3.63
C ILE A 110 6.47 -8.61 -4.15
N LEU A 111 5.22 -8.28 -3.76
CA LEU A 111 4.49 -7.07 -4.19
C LEU A 111 4.36 -6.03 -3.07
N GLN A 112 4.27 -6.47 -1.81
CA GLN A 112 3.79 -5.65 -0.69
C GLN A 112 4.71 -4.50 -0.29
N PHE A 113 5.89 -4.37 -0.91
CA PHE A 113 6.83 -3.29 -0.64
C PHE A 113 6.87 -2.22 -1.74
N GLY A 114 6.24 -2.46 -2.87
CA GLY A 114 6.18 -1.54 -4.00
C GLY A 114 4.98 -0.59 -4.00
N GLY A 115 4.29 -0.45 -2.88
CA GLY A 115 3.09 0.39 -2.77
C GLY A 115 1.99 -0.02 -3.74
N GLN A 116 1.11 0.93 -4.06
CA GLN A 116 -0.04 0.67 -4.94
C GLN A 116 0.36 0.31 -6.38
N THR A 117 1.55 0.70 -6.82
CA THR A 117 2.04 0.37 -8.17
C THR A 117 2.26 -1.13 -8.32
N ALA A 118 2.92 -1.77 -7.35
CA ALA A 118 3.16 -3.20 -7.37
C ALA A 118 1.89 -4.02 -7.07
N ILE A 119 1.08 -3.59 -6.11
CA ILE A 119 -0.17 -4.28 -5.72
C ILE A 119 -1.14 -4.43 -6.90
N LYS A 120 -1.22 -3.45 -7.79
CA LYS A 120 -2.06 -3.53 -8.98
C LYS A 120 -1.72 -4.69 -9.93
N LEU A 121 -0.50 -5.21 -9.84
CA LEU A 121 -0.08 -6.38 -10.62
C LEU A 121 -0.52 -7.72 -10.00
N ALA A 122 -1.07 -7.73 -8.78
CA ALA A 122 -1.45 -8.95 -8.06
C ALA A 122 -2.44 -9.80 -8.88
N LYS A 123 -3.49 -9.17 -9.44
CA LYS A 123 -4.48 -9.85 -10.29
C LYS A 123 -3.86 -10.52 -11.49
N PHE A 124 -3.04 -9.77 -12.23
CA PHE A 124 -2.37 -10.27 -13.42
C PHE A 124 -1.44 -11.46 -13.10
N LEU A 125 -0.65 -11.36 -12.03
CA LEU A 125 0.25 -12.43 -11.62
C LEU A 125 -0.53 -13.69 -11.19
N HIS A 126 -1.64 -13.53 -10.46
CA HIS A 126 -2.53 -14.61 -10.08
C HIS A 126 -3.13 -15.31 -11.31
N GLU A 127 -3.67 -14.55 -12.29
CA GLU A 127 -4.22 -15.08 -13.54
C GLU A 127 -3.17 -15.84 -14.38
N LYS A 128 -1.88 -15.49 -14.24
CA LYS A 128 -0.74 -16.18 -14.86
C LYS A 128 -0.20 -17.35 -14.05
N ASN A 129 -0.81 -17.68 -12.90
CA ASN A 129 -0.35 -18.69 -11.96
C ASN A 129 1.08 -18.45 -11.45
N ILE A 130 1.48 -17.18 -11.33
CA ILE A 130 2.77 -16.78 -10.78
C ILE A 130 2.62 -16.68 -9.26
N LYS A 131 3.53 -17.33 -8.54
CA LYS A 131 3.49 -17.39 -7.08
C LYS A 131 3.79 -16.02 -6.47
N ILE A 132 2.83 -15.47 -5.75
CA ILE A 132 3.01 -14.29 -4.90
C ILE A 132 3.55 -14.73 -3.54
N LEU A 133 4.63 -14.10 -3.07
CA LEU A 133 5.18 -14.32 -1.74
C LEU A 133 4.70 -13.21 -0.81
N GLY A 134 3.73 -13.54 0.01
CA GLY A 134 3.02 -12.61 0.88
C GLY A 134 1.53 -12.90 0.87
N THR A 135 0.71 -11.88 1.13
CA THR A 135 -0.74 -11.98 1.03
C THR A 135 -1.17 -12.28 -0.40
N ASP A 136 -2.06 -13.25 -0.60
CA ASP A 136 -2.50 -13.67 -1.93
C ASP A 136 -3.43 -12.63 -2.57
N PHE A 137 -3.56 -12.71 -3.90
CA PHE A 137 -4.43 -11.81 -4.66
C PHE A 137 -5.87 -11.82 -4.17
N GLU A 138 -6.43 -12.99 -3.89
CA GLU A 138 -7.81 -13.11 -3.45
C GLU A 138 -8.09 -12.32 -2.16
N ASP A 139 -7.16 -12.36 -1.19
CA ASP A 139 -7.26 -11.61 0.07
C ASP A 139 -6.97 -10.11 -0.11
N ILE A 140 -6.07 -9.76 -1.04
CA ILE A 140 -5.83 -8.36 -1.44
C ILE A 140 -7.09 -7.78 -2.08
N ASP A 141 -7.75 -8.52 -2.96
CA ASP A 141 -8.97 -8.10 -3.66
C ASP A 141 -10.13 -7.86 -2.68
N VAL A 142 -10.26 -8.70 -1.64
CA VAL A 142 -11.24 -8.46 -0.55
C VAL A 142 -10.97 -7.15 0.17
N ALA A 143 -9.72 -6.81 0.40
CA ALA A 143 -9.36 -5.56 1.09
C ALA A 143 -9.56 -4.31 0.20
N GLU A 144 -9.36 -4.43 -1.11
CA GLU A 144 -9.47 -3.32 -2.07
C GLU A 144 -10.86 -3.13 -2.66
N ASP A 145 -11.64 -4.21 -2.78
CA ASP A 145 -13.03 -4.15 -3.25
C ASP A 145 -13.95 -3.70 -2.13
N ARG A 146 -14.68 -2.60 -2.37
CA ARG A 146 -15.54 -1.99 -1.35
C ARG A 146 -16.62 -2.95 -0.83
N GLU A 147 -17.31 -3.65 -1.71
CA GLU A 147 -18.45 -4.50 -1.33
C GLU A 147 -17.94 -5.69 -0.51
N LYS A 148 -16.87 -6.35 -0.95
CA LYS A 148 -16.24 -7.45 -0.25
C LYS A 148 -15.67 -7.01 1.11
N PHE A 149 -15.06 -5.83 1.16
CA PHE A 149 -14.54 -5.27 2.39
C PHE A 149 -15.67 -4.91 3.38
N GLU A 150 -16.78 -4.38 2.91
CA GLU A 150 -17.95 -4.13 3.73
C GLU A 150 -18.52 -5.43 4.32
N GLU A 151 -18.67 -6.48 3.50
CA GLU A 151 -19.09 -7.82 3.96
C GLU A 151 -18.14 -8.41 5.00
N LEU A 152 -16.83 -8.26 4.79
CA LEU A 152 -15.80 -8.68 5.75
C LEU A 152 -16.00 -8.00 7.11
N LEU A 153 -16.12 -6.68 7.14
CA LEU A 153 -16.28 -5.93 8.39
C LEU A 153 -17.59 -6.23 9.09
N GLU A 154 -18.69 -6.44 8.34
CA GLU A 154 -19.98 -6.89 8.89
C GLU A 154 -19.87 -8.30 9.52
N LYS A 155 -19.19 -9.23 8.86
CA LYS A 155 -18.91 -10.57 9.40
C LYS A 155 -18.13 -10.54 10.71
N LEU A 156 -17.19 -9.60 10.83
CA LEU A 156 -16.35 -9.43 12.01
C LEU A 156 -16.97 -8.57 13.12
N ASP A 157 -18.18 -8.04 12.91
CA ASP A 157 -18.83 -7.06 13.80
C ASP A 157 -17.95 -5.82 14.07
N ILE A 158 -17.35 -5.28 12.99
CA ILE A 158 -16.48 -4.12 13.03
C ILE A 158 -17.16 -2.93 12.38
N ASN A 159 -17.19 -1.81 13.09
CA ASN A 159 -17.81 -0.59 12.59
C ASN A 159 -17.01 0.05 11.44
N ARG A 160 -17.75 0.58 10.46
CA ARG A 160 -17.24 1.41 9.38
C ARG A 160 -18.11 2.65 9.16
N PRO A 161 -17.61 3.73 8.56
CA PRO A 161 -18.46 4.83 8.14
C PRO A 161 -19.53 4.32 7.16
N LYS A 162 -20.78 4.64 7.42
CA LYS A 162 -21.88 4.27 6.52
C LYS A 162 -21.79 5.09 5.24
N GLY A 163 -22.00 4.45 4.10
CA GLY A 163 -21.98 5.14 2.82
C GLY A 163 -22.47 4.28 1.68
N LYS A 164 -22.54 4.86 0.49
CA LYS A 164 -23.06 4.21 -0.70
C LYS A 164 -22.45 4.78 -1.98
N ALA A 165 -22.29 3.92 -2.99
CA ALA A 165 -22.06 4.35 -4.36
C ALA A 165 -23.35 4.87 -4.98
N ILE A 166 -23.30 6.01 -5.63
CA ILE A 166 -24.43 6.67 -6.28
C ILE A 166 -24.14 6.94 -7.76
N TRP A 167 -25.19 6.94 -8.56
CA TRP A 167 -25.09 7.10 -10.01
C TRP A 167 -25.81 8.36 -10.52
N SER A 168 -26.43 9.13 -9.65
CA SER A 168 -27.12 10.36 -10.01
C SER A 168 -27.13 11.38 -8.86
N VAL A 169 -27.25 12.65 -9.21
CA VAL A 169 -27.39 13.74 -8.23
C VAL A 169 -28.57 13.51 -7.29
N LYS A 170 -29.71 13.09 -7.84
CA LYS A 170 -30.94 12.83 -7.04
C LYS A 170 -30.74 11.69 -6.04
N GLU A 171 -30.05 10.62 -6.44
CA GLU A 171 -29.73 9.53 -5.53
C GLU A 171 -28.79 10.00 -4.42
N GLY A 172 -27.79 10.82 -4.77
CA GLY A 172 -26.83 11.37 -3.83
C GLY A 172 -27.47 12.26 -2.76
N ILE A 173 -28.39 13.16 -3.14
CA ILE A 173 -29.10 14.01 -2.20
C ILE A 173 -29.90 13.13 -1.22
N LYS A 174 -30.67 12.17 -1.74
CA LYS A 174 -31.46 11.26 -0.90
C LYS A 174 -30.62 10.45 0.07
N GLU A 175 -29.43 9.99 -0.35
CA GLU A 175 -28.55 9.22 0.53
C GLU A 175 -27.90 10.13 1.58
N ALA A 176 -27.49 11.35 1.21
CA ALA A 176 -26.96 12.32 2.15
C ALA A 176 -27.97 12.74 3.23
N GLU A 177 -29.24 12.91 2.88
CA GLU A 177 -30.33 13.15 3.86
C GLU A 177 -30.45 12.00 4.86
N LYS A 178 -30.35 10.77 4.40
CA LYS A 178 -30.41 9.55 5.20
C LYS A 178 -29.22 9.42 6.17
N LEU A 179 -27.99 9.72 5.67
CA LEU A 179 -26.78 9.69 6.46
C LEU A 179 -26.68 10.87 7.44
N GLY A 180 -27.36 11.97 7.12
CA GLY A 180 -27.21 13.26 7.80
C GLY A 180 -25.89 13.95 7.45
N TYR A 181 -25.94 15.27 7.25
CA TYR A 181 -24.75 16.08 7.01
C TYR A 181 -23.87 16.19 8.26
N PRO A 182 -22.55 16.42 8.12
CA PRO A 182 -21.79 16.45 6.87
C PRO A 182 -21.57 15.08 6.26
N VAL A 183 -21.39 15.05 4.92
CA VAL A 183 -21.02 13.86 4.17
C VAL A 183 -19.73 14.10 3.39
N LEU A 184 -18.94 13.04 3.24
CA LEU A 184 -17.75 13.01 2.40
C LEU A 184 -18.14 12.46 1.03
N VAL A 185 -17.79 13.19 -0.01
CA VAL A 185 -18.09 12.82 -1.39
C VAL A 185 -16.77 12.61 -2.13
N ARG A 186 -16.64 11.49 -2.81
CA ARG A 186 -15.43 11.16 -3.58
C ARG A 186 -15.79 10.43 -4.87
N PRO A 187 -15.16 10.76 -6.01
CA PRO A 187 -15.26 9.93 -7.21
C PRO A 187 -14.65 8.54 -6.94
N SER A 188 -15.15 7.50 -7.62
CA SER A 188 -14.65 6.12 -7.43
C SER A 188 -13.20 5.92 -7.86
N TYR A 189 -12.70 6.76 -8.76
CA TYR A 189 -11.34 6.69 -9.28
C TYR A 189 -10.58 7.98 -8.98
N VAL A 190 -9.96 8.04 -7.80
CA VAL A 190 -9.14 9.18 -7.41
C VAL A 190 -7.81 8.71 -6.84
N LEU A 191 -6.73 9.27 -7.37
CA LEU A 191 -5.39 9.10 -6.83
C LEU A 191 -5.10 10.19 -5.79
N GLY A 192 -4.69 9.79 -4.58
CA GLY A 192 -4.18 10.71 -3.57
C GLY A 192 -5.19 11.73 -3.04
N GLY A 193 -6.47 11.35 -2.88
CA GLY A 193 -7.48 12.24 -2.29
C GLY A 193 -7.94 13.40 -3.17
N GLN A 194 -7.45 13.52 -4.40
CA GLN A 194 -7.89 14.57 -5.31
C GLN A 194 -9.38 14.44 -5.65
N GLY A 195 -10.11 15.55 -5.52
CA GLY A 195 -11.54 15.58 -5.82
C GLY A 195 -12.44 15.07 -4.69
N MET A 196 -11.91 14.76 -3.50
CA MET A 196 -12.74 14.54 -2.32
C MET A 196 -13.24 15.89 -1.79
N GLU A 197 -14.50 15.95 -1.39
CA GLU A 197 -15.09 17.16 -0.79
C GLU A 197 -16.00 16.80 0.38
N ILE A 198 -15.90 17.57 1.46
CA ILE A 198 -16.82 17.49 2.60
C ILE A 198 -17.93 18.48 2.38
N THR A 199 -19.15 17.99 2.26
CA THR A 199 -20.33 18.83 2.04
C THR A 199 -21.19 18.88 3.30
N TYR A 200 -21.58 20.09 3.67
CA TYR A 200 -22.32 20.38 4.90
C TYR A 200 -23.83 20.62 4.66
N ASP A 201 -24.20 20.79 3.39
CA ASP A 201 -25.56 21.07 2.97
C ASP A 201 -25.85 20.52 1.57
N GLU A 202 -27.15 20.44 1.24
CA GLU A 202 -27.64 19.93 -0.03
C GLU A 202 -27.17 20.76 -1.23
N ALA A 203 -27.11 22.09 -1.09
CA ALA A 203 -26.76 22.98 -2.20
C ALA A 203 -25.33 22.77 -2.67
N LYS A 204 -24.38 22.61 -1.72
CA LYS A 204 -22.97 22.27 -2.03
C LYS A 204 -22.86 20.88 -2.62
N LEU A 205 -23.57 19.90 -2.04
CA LEU A 205 -23.58 18.55 -2.53
C LEU A 205 -24.08 18.46 -3.97
N SER A 206 -25.23 19.09 -4.28
CA SER A 206 -25.78 19.09 -5.64
C SER A 206 -24.78 19.66 -6.66
N LYS A 207 -24.20 20.82 -6.36
CA LYS A 207 -23.21 21.46 -7.23
C LYS A 207 -21.97 20.60 -7.45
N TYR A 208 -21.48 19.93 -6.42
CA TYR A 208 -20.36 19.01 -6.53
C TYR A 208 -20.70 17.82 -7.42
N LEU A 209 -21.83 17.16 -7.15
CA LEU A 209 -22.27 15.97 -7.90
C LEU A 209 -22.53 16.28 -9.37
N GLU A 210 -23.16 17.43 -9.68
CA GLU A 210 -23.32 17.90 -11.06
C GLU A 210 -21.98 18.01 -11.79
N SER A 211 -20.98 18.62 -11.14
CA SER A 211 -19.63 18.75 -11.69
C SER A 211 -18.94 17.39 -11.84
N ALA A 212 -19.08 16.48 -10.87
CA ALA A 212 -18.49 15.16 -10.89
C ALA A 212 -19.05 14.30 -12.02
N PHE A 213 -20.36 14.22 -12.17
CA PHE A 213 -21.01 13.45 -13.23
C PHE A 213 -20.85 14.06 -14.62
N LEU A 214 -20.62 15.37 -14.74
CA LEU A 214 -20.24 16.00 -16.02
C LEU A 214 -18.84 15.58 -16.47
N ARG A 215 -17.92 15.37 -15.54
CA ARG A 215 -16.53 14.94 -15.85
C ARG A 215 -16.45 13.45 -16.15
N ASP A 216 -17.15 12.66 -15.39
CA ASP A 216 -17.16 11.19 -15.51
C ASP A 216 -18.56 10.63 -15.19
N SER A 217 -19.33 10.35 -16.24
CA SER A 217 -20.66 9.76 -16.14
C SER A 217 -20.67 8.24 -16.11
N LYS A 218 -19.51 7.61 -16.31
CA LYS A 218 -19.39 6.14 -16.42
C LYS A 218 -19.11 5.48 -15.07
N ASN A 219 -18.61 6.24 -14.12
CA ASN A 219 -18.21 5.72 -12.82
C ASN A 219 -19.12 6.31 -11.71
N PRO A 220 -19.42 5.53 -10.65
CA PRO A 220 -20.21 6.03 -9.54
C PRO A 220 -19.41 7.05 -8.72
N VAL A 221 -20.12 7.87 -7.97
CA VAL A 221 -19.59 8.73 -6.93
C VAL A 221 -19.91 8.09 -5.58
N LEU A 222 -18.97 8.08 -4.67
CA LEU A 222 -19.14 7.54 -3.32
C LEU A 222 -19.59 8.66 -2.39
N ILE A 223 -20.61 8.39 -1.59
CA ILE A 223 -21.04 9.27 -0.50
C ILE A 223 -20.92 8.49 0.80
N ASP A 224 -20.13 9.00 1.73
CA ASP A 224 -19.91 8.40 3.03
C ASP A 224 -20.30 9.39 4.14
N LYS A 225 -20.78 8.90 5.28
CA LYS A 225 -20.94 9.73 6.47
C LYS A 225 -19.57 10.27 6.88
N TYR A 226 -19.43 11.59 6.90
CA TYR A 226 -18.20 12.20 7.39
C TYR A 226 -18.15 12.17 8.91
N LEU A 227 -17.16 11.51 9.46
CA LEU A 227 -16.88 11.42 10.87
C LEU A 227 -15.78 12.42 11.24
N THR A 228 -16.11 13.44 12.02
CA THR A 228 -15.16 14.46 12.49
C THR A 228 -14.32 13.94 13.67
N GLY A 229 -13.79 12.74 13.51
CA GLY A 229 -13.05 12.04 14.56
C GLY A 229 -11.53 12.23 14.47
N ARG A 230 -10.85 11.56 15.40
CA ARG A 230 -9.39 11.41 15.41
C ARG A 230 -9.02 10.26 14.49
N GLU A 231 -8.09 10.50 13.59
CA GLU A 231 -7.56 9.48 12.71
C GLU A 231 -6.37 8.77 13.38
N ILE A 232 -6.36 7.45 13.26
CA ILE A 232 -5.38 6.57 13.89
C ILE A 232 -4.90 5.57 12.85
N GLU A 233 -3.61 5.33 12.80
CA GLU A 233 -2.98 4.42 11.84
C GLU A 233 -2.19 3.34 12.58
N VAL A 234 -2.28 2.11 12.06
CA VAL A 234 -1.55 0.95 12.59
C VAL A 234 -0.89 0.20 11.45
N ASP A 235 0.40 -0.03 11.57
CA ASP A 235 1.10 -1.03 10.79
C ASP A 235 1.28 -2.29 11.61
N ALA A 236 1.01 -3.42 11.01
CA ALA A 236 1.16 -4.72 11.64
C ALA A 236 1.89 -5.70 10.73
N ILE A 237 2.50 -6.71 11.34
CA ILE A 237 3.13 -7.84 10.63
C ILE A 237 2.41 -9.11 11.07
N CYS A 238 1.95 -9.90 10.13
CA CYS A 238 1.24 -11.15 10.38
C CYS A 238 1.95 -12.31 9.68
N ASP A 239 2.03 -13.46 10.35
CA ASP A 239 2.57 -14.70 9.78
C ASP A 239 1.48 -15.73 9.42
N GLY A 240 0.21 -15.29 9.40
CA GLY A 240 -0.97 -16.12 9.20
C GLY A 240 -1.56 -16.70 10.47
N LYS A 241 -0.92 -16.53 11.64
CA LYS A 241 -1.38 -17.03 12.96
C LYS A 241 -1.25 -15.98 14.03
N ASP A 242 -0.08 -15.38 14.12
CA ASP A 242 0.25 -14.36 15.10
C ASP A 242 0.46 -13.00 14.42
N ILE A 243 0.22 -11.95 15.18
CA ILE A 243 0.36 -10.59 14.71
C ILE A 243 1.24 -9.77 15.64
N LEU A 244 2.17 -9.03 15.05
CA LEU A 244 3.00 -8.05 15.74
C LEU A 244 2.54 -6.65 15.35
N ILE A 245 2.16 -5.84 16.35
CA ILE A 245 1.81 -4.44 16.17
C ILE A 245 2.91 -3.59 16.85
N PRO A 246 3.83 -3.00 16.07
CA PRO A 246 4.94 -2.24 16.62
C PRO A 246 4.51 -0.96 17.34
N GLY A 247 3.37 -0.38 16.93
CA GLY A 247 2.85 0.82 17.54
C GLY A 247 1.55 1.30 16.94
N ILE A 248 0.88 2.15 17.71
CA ILE A 248 -0.35 2.85 17.31
C ILE A 248 0.03 4.33 17.13
N MET A 249 -0.25 4.85 15.95
CA MET A 249 0.04 6.23 15.58
C MET A 249 -1.24 7.05 15.52
N GLU A 250 -1.14 8.29 15.96
CA GLU A 250 -2.24 9.25 16.00
C GLU A 250 -1.94 10.40 15.04
N HIS A 251 -2.89 10.77 14.19
CA HIS A 251 -2.77 11.93 13.32
C HIS A 251 -3.13 13.20 14.08
N LEU A 252 -2.37 14.27 13.86
CA LEU A 252 -2.63 15.56 14.47
C LEU A 252 -3.82 16.27 13.81
N GLU A 253 -3.95 16.11 12.51
CA GLU A 253 -5.04 16.65 11.73
C GLU A 253 -6.31 15.83 11.92
N ARG A 254 -7.45 16.47 11.67
CA ARG A 254 -8.74 15.78 11.72
C ARG A 254 -8.90 14.89 10.49
N ALA A 255 -9.73 13.87 10.62
CA ALA A 255 -10.09 12.96 9.54
C ALA A 255 -10.48 13.69 8.23
N GLY A 256 -10.04 13.15 7.11
CA GLY A 256 -10.28 13.71 5.77
C GLY A 256 -9.11 14.51 5.17
N VAL A 257 -8.00 14.64 5.90
CA VAL A 257 -6.72 15.08 5.33
C VAL A 257 -6.00 13.85 4.79
N HIS A 258 -5.46 13.94 3.57
CA HIS A 258 -4.69 12.83 3.00
C HIS A 258 -3.52 12.46 3.93
N SER A 259 -3.35 11.19 4.19
CA SER A 259 -2.33 10.69 5.11
C SER A 259 -0.90 11.16 4.75
N GLY A 260 -0.60 11.42 3.45
CA GLY A 260 0.66 12.01 2.96
C GLY A 260 0.91 13.44 3.43
N ASP A 261 -0.14 14.16 3.80
CA ASP A 261 -0.09 15.58 4.19
C ASP A 261 -0.33 15.79 5.69
N SER A 262 -0.51 14.70 6.46
CA SER A 262 -0.77 14.78 7.89
C SER A 262 0.46 14.49 8.74
N ILE A 263 0.53 15.12 9.91
CA ILE A 263 1.56 14.87 10.92
C ILE A 263 1.10 13.70 11.78
N THR A 264 1.94 12.69 11.87
CA THR A 264 1.68 11.48 12.65
C THR A 264 2.53 11.47 13.92
N MET A 265 1.90 11.23 15.06
CA MET A 265 2.54 11.18 16.37
C MET A 265 2.68 9.74 16.87
N TYR A 266 3.87 9.41 17.36
CA TYR A 266 4.15 8.14 18.04
C TYR A 266 4.92 8.41 19.34
N PRO A 267 4.55 7.77 20.47
CA PRO A 267 3.33 7.00 20.68
C PRO A 267 2.07 7.89 20.66
N SER A 268 0.90 7.29 20.41
CA SER A 268 -0.38 8.00 20.47
C SER A 268 -0.58 8.65 21.84
N GLN A 269 -0.98 9.92 21.86
CA GLN A 269 -1.07 10.73 23.09
C GLN A 269 -2.48 10.75 23.68
N ASN A 270 -3.49 10.78 22.83
CA ASN A 270 -4.87 11.03 23.24
C ASN A 270 -5.78 9.81 23.05
N VAL A 271 -5.25 8.69 22.60
CA VAL A 271 -6.00 7.43 22.42
C VAL A 271 -6.10 6.71 23.76
N THR A 272 -7.32 6.47 24.24
CA THR A 272 -7.56 5.79 25.52
C THR A 272 -7.15 4.32 25.47
N ASP A 273 -6.90 3.71 26.62
CA ASP A 273 -6.52 2.29 26.66
C ASP A 273 -7.65 1.37 26.19
N GLU A 274 -8.91 1.78 26.35
CA GLU A 274 -10.07 1.05 25.83
C GLU A 274 -10.08 1.06 24.29
N ILE A 275 -9.80 2.21 23.67
CA ILE A 275 -9.70 2.32 22.21
C ILE A 275 -8.48 1.58 21.70
N LYS A 276 -7.33 1.65 22.40
CA LYS A 276 -6.16 0.83 22.03
C LYS A 276 -6.47 -0.66 22.04
N ALA A 277 -7.21 -1.15 23.04
CA ALA A 277 -7.61 -2.55 23.10
C ALA A 277 -8.52 -2.94 21.92
N LYS A 278 -9.48 -2.07 21.55
CA LYS A 278 -10.32 -2.28 20.36
C LYS A 278 -9.47 -2.29 19.07
N ILE A 279 -8.50 -1.38 18.94
CA ILE A 279 -7.59 -1.32 17.77
C ILE A 279 -6.83 -2.64 17.63
N LEU A 280 -6.26 -3.15 18.72
CA LEU A 280 -5.52 -4.42 18.71
C LEU A 280 -6.42 -5.60 18.33
N ASP A 281 -7.64 -5.67 18.87
CA ASP A 281 -8.62 -6.72 18.55
C ASP A 281 -9.04 -6.65 17.07
N TYR A 282 -9.41 -5.47 16.58
CA TYR A 282 -9.84 -5.28 15.19
C TYR A 282 -8.72 -5.58 14.21
N THR A 283 -7.50 -5.08 14.49
CA THR A 283 -6.33 -5.36 13.66
C THR A 283 -6.06 -6.86 13.56
N LYS A 284 -6.14 -7.58 14.69
CA LYS A 284 -5.95 -9.03 14.71
C LYS A 284 -7.04 -9.77 13.93
N LYS A 285 -8.30 -9.44 14.14
CA LYS A 285 -9.42 -10.06 13.45
C LYS A 285 -9.32 -9.87 11.92
N ILE A 286 -9.08 -8.64 11.49
CA ILE A 286 -8.96 -8.31 10.07
C ILE A 286 -7.77 -9.03 9.43
N ALA A 287 -6.58 -8.96 10.05
CA ALA A 287 -5.39 -9.58 9.49
C ALA A 287 -5.50 -11.10 9.36
N LEU A 288 -6.13 -11.76 10.33
CA LEU A 288 -6.33 -13.22 10.29
C LEU A 288 -7.41 -13.61 9.28
N GLU A 289 -8.50 -12.85 9.19
CA GLU A 289 -9.59 -13.15 8.24
C GLU A 289 -9.17 -12.91 6.78
N LEU A 290 -8.29 -11.93 6.55
CA LEU A 290 -7.68 -11.67 5.24
C LEU A 290 -6.44 -12.55 4.97
N ASN A 291 -6.18 -13.57 5.78
CA ASN A 291 -5.01 -14.46 5.65
C ASN A 291 -3.71 -13.69 5.37
N VAL A 292 -3.54 -12.53 6.01
CA VAL A 292 -2.38 -11.66 5.76
C VAL A 292 -1.09 -12.39 6.04
N LEU A 293 -0.20 -12.40 5.06
CA LEU A 293 1.19 -12.85 5.20
C LEU A 293 2.13 -11.69 4.92
N GLY A 294 2.77 -11.18 5.98
CA GLY A 294 3.64 -10.01 5.92
C GLY A 294 2.97 -8.77 6.49
N MET A 295 3.02 -7.65 5.78
CA MET A 295 2.59 -6.36 6.31
C MET A 295 1.13 -6.05 5.99
N VAL A 296 0.49 -5.38 6.93
CA VAL A 296 -0.84 -4.78 6.75
C VAL A 296 -0.89 -3.43 7.45
N ASN A 297 -1.44 -2.45 6.77
CA ASN A 297 -1.71 -1.12 7.29
C ASN A 297 -3.23 -0.96 7.43
N ILE A 298 -3.68 -0.48 8.58
CA ILE A 298 -5.10 -0.24 8.87
C ILE A 298 -5.27 1.19 9.37
N GLN A 299 -6.22 1.89 8.77
CA GLN A 299 -6.61 3.23 9.17
C GLN A 299 -7.96 3.21 9.88
N PHE A 300 -8.00 3.91 11.01
CA PHE A 300 -9.17 3.99 11.88
C PHE A 300 -9.59 5.45 12.10
N ILE A 301 -10.87 5.65 12.42
CA ILE A 301 -11.37 6.89 13.02
C ILE A 301 -11.98 6.57 14.39
N GLU A 302 -11.55 7.29 15.41
CA GLU A 302 -12.23 7.36 16.70
C GLU A 302 -13.22 8.53 16.67
N PHE A 303 -14.51 8.23 16.80
CA PHE A 303 -15.57 9.21 16.84
C PHE A 303 -16.59 8.86 17.93
N GLN A 304 -16.85 9.77 18.85
CA GLN A 304 -17.79 9.58 19.98
C GLN A 304 -17.52 8.31 20.82
N ASN A 305 -16.24 8.04 21.11
CA ASN A 305 -15.75 6.85 21.82
C ASN A 305 -16.00 5.50 21.10
N GLU A 306 -16.39 5.56 19.82
CA GLU A 306 -16.48 4.39 18.95
C GLU A 306 -15.36 4.39 17.92
N LEU A 307 -14.90 3.19 17.57
CA LEU A 307 -13.84 2.96 16.59
C LEU A 307 -14.43 2.49 15.27
N TYR A 308 -14.00 3.12 14.18
CA TYR A 308 -14.43 2.80 12.81
C TYR A 308 -13.21 2.50 11.95
N VAL A 309 -13.28 1.46 11.13
CA VAL A 309 -12.25 1.15 10.12
C VAL A 309 -12.56 1.94 8.85
N ILE A 310 -11.56 2.65 8.32
CA ILE A 310 -11.68 3.42 7.07
C ILE A 310 -11.15 2.59 5.91
N GLU A 311 -9.93 2.03 6.09
CA GLU A 311 -9.17 1.42 5.01
C GLU A 311 -8.23 0.34 5.57
N VAL A 312 -8.07 -0.72 4.80
CA VAL A 312 -7.10 -1.78 5.05
C VAL A 312 -6.24 -1.97 3.80
N ASN A 313 -4.94 -1.93 3.99
CA ASN A 313 -3.96 -2.11 2.93
C ASN A 313 -3.05 -3.29 3.28
N PRO A 314 -3.17 -4.48 2.64
CA PRO A 314 -2.30 -5.64 2.90
C PRO A 314 -0.92 -5.46 2.25
N ARG A 315 -0.22 -4.41 2.65
CA ARG A 315 1.10 -3.98 2.18
C ARG A 315 1.78 -3.06 3.19
N ALA A 316 3.06 -2.79 2.95
CA ALA A 316 3.77 -1.75 3.70
C ALA A 316 3.12 -0.37 3.53
N SER A 317 3.24 0.45 4.54
CA SER A 317 2.85 1.86 4.53
C SER A 317 4.06 2.78 4.60
N ARG A 318 3.82 4.07 4.47
CA ARG A 318 4.83 5.12 4.62
C ARG A 318 5.36 5.26 6.06
N THR A 319 4.65 4.77 7.05
CA THR A 319 5.04 4.88 8.46
C THR A 319 6.00 3.78 8.90
N VAL A 320 6.15 2.71 8.12
CA VAL A 320 7.04 1.58 8.39
C VAL A 320 8.51 2.00 8.62
N PRO A 321 9.14 2.84 7.79
CA PRO A 321 10.51 3.28 8.04
C PRO A 321 10.67 4.00 9.38
N TYR A 322 9.71 4.85 9.74
CA TYR A 322 9.72 5.57 11.00
C TYR A 322 9.62 4.63 12.21
N LEU A 323 8.69 3.69 12.19
CA LEU A 323 8.55 2.67 13.23
C LEU A 323 9.80 1.80 13.35
N SER A 324 10.37 1.40 12.23
CA SER A 324 11.61 0.61 12.19
C SER A 324 12.76 1.35 12.87
N LEU A 325 12.98 2.63 12.55
CA LEU A 325 14.02 3.45 13.17
C LEU A 325 13.84 3.62 14.67
N ILE A 326 12.61 3.82 15.16
CA ILE A 326 12.31 3.92 16.59
C ILE A 326 12.69 2.63 17.31
N HIS A 327 12.32 1.47 16.75
CA HIS A 327 12.61 0.18 17.36
C HIS A 327 14.11 -0.13 17.36
N ILE A 328 14.83 0.14 16.30
CA ILE A 328 16.29 -0.01 16.21
C ILE A 328 16.97 0.87 17.26
N TRP A 329 16.53 2.12 17.44
CA TRP A 329 17.12 3.04 18.41
C TRP A 329 16.86 2.62 19.85
N ARG A 330 15.66 2.14 20.18
CA ARG A 330 15.33 1.57 21.50
C ARG A 330 16.18 0.35 21.84
N CYS A 331 16.33 -0.58 20.91
CA CYS A 331 17.18 -1.75 21.11
C CYS A 331 18.65 -1.37 21.38
N ARG A 332 19.20 -0.39 20.67
CA ARG A 332 20.56 0.11 20.93
C ARG A 332 20.71 0.73 22.33
N ARG A 333 19.71 1.43 22.81
CA ARG A 333 19.72 2.02 24.15
C ARG A 333 19.68 0.98 25.28
N LEU A 334 19.00 -0.15 25.06
CA LEU A 334 18.93 -1.26 26.01
C LEU A 334 20.25 -2.06 26.09
N LEU A 335 21.07 -2.01 25.04
CA LEU A 335 22.38 -2.67 24.98
C LEU A 335 23.50 -1.80 25.56
N THR A 336 23.26 -0.55 25.86
CA THR A 336 24.23 0.42 26.41
C THR A 336 23.95 0.81 27.87
N CYS A 337 22.97 0.18 28.54
CA CYS A 337 22.69 0.34 29.97
C CYS A 337 23.14 -0.85 30.78
#